data_aceb04146468b1c8f616da18bfbc28b4
#
_entry.id   aceb04146468b1c8f616da18bfbc28b4
#
_cell.length_a   1.000
_cell.length_b   1.000
_cell.length_c   1.000
_cell.angle_alpha   90.00
_cell.angle_beta   90.00
_cell.angle_gamma   90.00
#
_symmetry.space_group_name_H-M   'P 1'
#
loop_
_entity.id
_entity.type
_entity.pdbx_description
1 polymer ?
#
loop_
_entity_poly.entity_id
_entity_poly.type
_entity_poly.pdbx_seq_one_letter_code
_entity_poly.pdbx_strand_id
1 'polypeptide(L)'
;MRRLLVLTALAAALTAGAQQRIVRLWNNASAPHDNGLRGGERVEEDRLFNTTEAVLYVYAADPARATGQAAVVCPGGGYRFLSIGGDGHAVGRWLAEHGVTAAVLKYRLPNGRCEVPLEDTEAALRYLRRTAPDFRADSAQVGIVGCSAGGHLAASAATMLPEEVRPAFAVLIYPVITAE
;
A
#
# COMPACT_ATOMS: atom_id res chain seq x y z
N MET A 1 -61.05 -6.97 18.62
CA MET A 1 -60.29 -7.00 17.36
C MET A 1 -58.96 -6.30 17.57
N ARG A 2 -57.87 -7.08 17.85
CA ARG A 2 -56.50 -6.58 18.04
C ARG A 2 -55.81 -6.54 16.68
N ARG A 3 -55.47 -5.34 16.20
CA ARG A 3 -54.64 -5.16 14.98
C ARG A 3 -53.18 -5.38 15.34
N LEU A 4 -52.58 -6.42 14.80
CA LEU A 4 -51.14 -6.73 14.87
C LEU A 4 -50.45 -5.84 13.85
N LEU A 5 -49.64 -4.87 14.33
CA LEU A 5 -48.72 -4.08 13.50
C LEU A 5 -47.44 -4.89 13.30
N VAL A 6 -47.28 -5.41 12.10
CA VAL A 6 -45.98 -6.03 11.68
C VAL A 6 -45.08 -4.90 11.25
N LEU A 7 -44.08 -4.57 12.08
CA LEU A 7 -42.94 -3.71 11.67
C LEU A 7 -41.97 -4.56 10.85
N THR A 8 -42.00 -4.38 9.54
CA THR A 8 -40.93 -4.85 8.65
C THR A 8 -39.74 -3.91 8.79
N ALA A 9 -38.72 -4.32 9.53
CA ALA A 9 -37.42 -3.65 9.53
C ALA A 9 -36.73 -3.90 8.17
N LEU A 10 -36.71 -2.88 7.32
CA LEU A 10 -35.95 -2.89 6.08
C LEU A 10 -34.46 -2.70 6.47
N ALA A 11 -33.72 -3.80 6.53
CA ALA A 11 -32.27 -3.75 6.68
C ALA A 11 -31.69 -3.18 5.37
N ALA A 12 -31.36 -1.89 5.36
CA ALA A 12 -30.56 -1.31 4.30
C ALA A 12 -29.19 -1.97 4.33
N ALA A 13 -28.92 -2.88 3.41
CA ALA A 13 -27.58 -3.36 3.12
C ALA A 13 -26.79 -2.16 2.57
N LEU A 14 -26.07 -1.47 3.46
CA LEU A 14 -25.01 -0.56 3.07
C LEU A 14 -23.98 -1.41 2.31
N THR A 15 -23.91 -1.24 1.00
CA THR A 15 -22.77 -1.69 0.21
C THR A 15 -21.57 -0.93 0.76
N ALA A 16 -20.82 -1.56 1.65
CA ALA A 16 -19.56 -1.06 2.14
C ALA A 16 -18.56 -1.10 0.96
N GLY A 17 -18.54 -0.04 0.17
CA GLY A 17 -17.41 0.21 -0.71
C GLY A 17 -16.16 0.18 0.16
N ALA A 18 -15.09 -0.47 -0.31
CA ALA A 18 -13.83 -0.60 0.41
C ALA A 18 -13.44 0.77 0.99
N GLN A 19 -13.50 0.90 2.32
CA GLN A 19 -13.24 2.17 2.99
C GLN A 19 -11.76 2.49 2.84
N GLN A 20 -11.42 3.46 2.02
CA GLN A 20 -10.06 3.92 1.83
C GLN A 20 -9.62 4.72 3.06
N ARG A 21 -8.54 4.27 3.71
CA ARG A 21 -7.87 5.01 4.78
C ARG A 21 -6.57 5.58 4.27
N ILE A 22 -6.33 6.87 4.48
CA ILE A 22 -5.08 7.54 4.11
C ILE A 22 -4.24 7.71 5.36
N VAL A 23 -2.99 7.26 5.32
CA VAL A 23 -2.03 7.32 6.42
C VAL A 23 -0.76 8.01 5.95
N ARG A 24 -0.42 9.14 6.55
CA ARG A 24 0.87 9.79 6.33
C ARG A 24 1.90 9.14 7.25
N LEU A 25 2.95 8.56 6.68
CA LEU A 25 4.05 7.97 7.45
C LEU A 25 5.00 9.07 7.91
N TRP A 26 5.59 9.79 6.98
CA TRP A 26 6.49 10.93 7.20
C TRP A 26 6.73 11.73 5.91
N ASN A 27 7.46 12.82 6.04
CA ASN A 27 7.99 13.60 4.92
C ASN A 27 9.52 13.72 5.06
N ASN A 28 10.16 14.42 4.14
CA ASN A 28 11.61 14.62 4.15
C ASN A 28 12.15 15.24 5.46
N ALA A 29 11.37 16.07 6.14
CA ALA A 29 11.81 16.72 7.37
C ALA A 29 11.75 15.80 8.61
N SER A 30 10.96 14.75 8.58
CA SER A 30 10.70 13.84 9.71
C SER A 30 11.20 12.41 9.48
N ALA A 31 11.60 12.07 8.25
CA ALA A 31 12.14 10.76 7.89
C ALA A 31 13.63 10.65 8.27
N PRO A 32 14.18 9.41 8.38
CA PRO A 32 15.60 9.21 8.65
C PRO A 32 16.52 9.86 7.62
N HIS A 33 16.19 9.76 6.32
CA HIS A 33 16.92 10.39 5.23
C HIS A 33 16.00 11.27 4.38
N ASP A 34 16.50 12.42 3.96
CA ASP A 34 15.86 13.34 3.02
C ASP A 34 16.28 12.95 1.58
N ASN A 35 15.32 12.84 0.65
CA ASN A 35 15.61 12.52 -0.75
C ASN A 35 16.20 13.72 -1.54
N GLY A 36 16.28 14.89 -0.95
CA GLY A 36 16.82 16.09 -1.58
C GLY A 36 15.87 16.79 -2.56
N LEU A 37 14.70 16.20 -2.87
CA LEU A 37 13.69 16.84 -3.71
C LEU A 37 13.03 17.99 -2.95
N ARG A 38 12.67 19.03 -3.69
CA ARG A 38 12.01 20.24 -3.18
C ARG A 38 10.86 20.64 -4.09
N GLY A 39 9.97 21.47 -3.57
CA GLY A 39 8.77 21.90 -4.27
C GLY A 39 7.61 20.92 -4.10
N GLY A 40 6.49 21.23 -4.77
CA GLY A 40 5.28 20.41 -4.68
C GLY A 40 5.33 19.15 -5.55
N GLU A 41 4.57 18.16 -5.17
CA GLU A 41 4.28 17.00 -6.02
C GLU A 41 3.52 17.46 -7.27
N ARG A 42 3.79 16.80 -8.40
CA ARG A 42 3.12 17.08 -9.68
C ARG A 42 2.44 15.80 -10.17
N VAL A 43 1.18 15.93 -10.51
CA VAL A 43 0.39 14.85 -11.10
C VAL A 43 0.24 15.09 -12.59
N GLU A 44 0.60 14.12 -13.41
CA GLU A 44 0.38 14.10 -14.85
C GLU A 44 -0.32 12.80 -15.21
N GLU A 45 -1.58 12.88 -15.62
CA GLU A 45 -2.45 11.72 -15.81
C GLU A 45 -2.55 10.89 -14.52
N ASP A 46 -2.03 9.66 -14.52
CA ASP A 46 -1.96 8.76 -13.37
C ASP A 46 -0.57 8.68 -12.72
N ARG A 47 0.36 9.53 -13.15
CA ARG A 47 1.76 9.56 -12.71
C ARG A 47 1.99 10.65 -11.69
N LEU A 48 2.72 10.31 -10.65
CA LEU A 48 3.06 11.24 -9.57
C LEU A 48 4.57 11.47 -9.53
N PHE A 49 4.95 12.71 -9.71
CA PHE A 49 6.35 13.15 -9.74
C PHE A 49 6.70 13.92 -8.47
N ASN A 50 7.99 14.01 -8.18
CA ASN A 50 8.57 14.82 -7.12
C ASN A 50 8.00 14.49 -5.74
N THR A 51 7.82 13.19 -5.43
CA THR A 51 7.29 12.73 -4.14
C THR A 51 8.29 12.98 -3.02
N THR A 52 7.86 13.73 -2.00
CA THR A 52 8.63 14.10 -0.80
C THR A 52 7.98 13.63 0.49
N GLU A 53 6.84 12.96 0.39
CA GLU A 53 6.13 12.36 1.50
C GLU A 53 5.83 10.88 1.24
N ALA A 54 6.00 10.04 2.25
CA ALA A 54 5.55 8.66 2.25
C ALA A 54 4.12 8.57 2.81
N VAL A 55 3.20 8.06 1.99
CA VAL A 55 1.78 7.95 2.32
C VAL A 55 1.27 6.56 1.95
N LEU A 56 0.44 5.97 2.82
CA LEU A 56 -0.30 4.75 2.53
C LEU A 56 -1.75 5.07 2.21
N TYR A 57 -2.24 4.47 1.13
CA TYR A 57 -3.66 4.40 0.79
C TYR A 57 -4.15 2.98 1.06
N VAL A 58 -4.84 2.79 2.18
CA VAL A 58 -5.25 1.45 2.61
C VAL A 58 -6.64 1.13 2.05
N TYR A 59 -6.73 0.03 1.34
CA TYR A 59 -7.95 -0.60 0.83
C TYR A 59 -8.21 -1.84 1.66
N ALA A 60 -9.15 -1.76 2.58
CA ALA A 60 -9.54 -2.91 3.39
C ALA A 60 -10.26 -3.96 2.53
N ALA A 61 -9.94 -5.22 2.75
CA ALA A 61 -10.69 -6.32 2.16
C ALA A 61 -12.15 -6.32 2.64
N ASP A 62 -13.07 -6.78 1.78
CA ASP A 62 -14.43 -7.06 2.20
C ASP A 62 -14.41 -8.05 3.37
N PRO A 63 -15.01 -7.71 4.52
CA PRO A 63 -15.04 -8.59 5.70
C PRO A 63 -15.58 -10.00 5.43
N ALA A 64 -16.49 -10.14 4.46
CA ALA A 64 -17.07 -11.43 4.08
C ALA A 64 -16.12 -12.30 3.23
N ARG A 65 -15.06 -11.71 2.66
CA ARG A 65 -14.10 -12.34 1.76
C ARG A 65 -12.67 -12.34 2.29
N ALA A 66 -12.43 -11.68 3.43
CA ALA A 66 -11.09 -11.49 3.99
C ALA A 66 -10.36 -12.83 4.18
N THR A 67 -9.21 -12.95 3.56
CA THR A 67 -8.35 -14.16 3.61
C THR A 67 -7.45 -14.18 4.85
N GLY A 68 -7.37 -13.08 5.58
CA GLY A 68 -6.39 -12.90 6.65
C GLY A 68 -5.05 -12.35 6.16
N GLN A 69 -4.88 -12.18 4.86
CA GLN A 69 -3.66 -11.62 4.27
C GLN A 69 -3.75 -10.11 4.10
N ALA A 70 -2.59 -9.43 4.18
CA ALA A 70 -2.45 -8.05 3.80
C ALA A 70 -1.14 -7.84 3.01
N ALA A 71 -1.08 -6.80 2.19
CA ALA A 71 0.12 -6.51 1.40
C ALA A 71 0.37 -5.01 1.25
N VAL A 72 1.63 -4.61 1.33
CA VAL A 72 2.10 -3.31 0.84
C VAL A 72 2.22 -3.39 -0.68
N VAL A 73 1.69 -2.41 -1.41
CA VAL A 73 1.76 -2.33 -2.87
C VAL A 73 2.70 -1.20 -3.27
N CYS A 74 3.78 -1.53 -3.97
CA CYS A 74 4.79 -0.59 -4.45
C CYS A 74 4.61 -0.34 -5.95
N PRO A 75 4.14 0.85 -6.38
CA PRO A 75 4.00 1.20 -7.79
C PRO A 75 5.32 1.24 -8.55
N GLY A 76 5.27 1.01 -9.85
CA GLY A 76 6.38 1.24 -10.77
C GLY A 76 6.59 2.71 -11.12
N GLY A 77 7.44 2.96 -12.13
CA GLY A 77 7.72 4.30 -12.66
C GLY A 77 9.21 4.61 -12.79
N GLY A 78 10.07 3.57 -12.82
CA GLY A 78 11.51 3.70 -13.05
C GLY A 78 12.24 4.55 -12.01
N TYR A 79 11.69 4.71 -10.81
CA TYR A 79 12.16 5.62 -9.76
C TYR A 79 12.19 7.10 -10.16
N ARG A 80 11.55 7.46 -11.28
CA ARG A 80 11.45 8.84 -11.79
C ARG A 80 10.08 9.45 -11.51
N PHE A 81 9.06 8.61 -11.39
CA PHE A 81 7.69 8.91 -10.99
C PHE A 81 7.07 7.68 -10.36
N LEU A 82 5.86 7.79 -9.85
CA LEU A 82 5.04 6.66 -9.43
C LEU A 82 3.86 6.51 -10.39
N SER A 83 3.67 5.32 -11.00
CA SER A 83 2.44 4.92 -11.70
C SER A 83 1.36 4.63 -10.65
N ILE A 84 0.97 5.70 -9.93
CA ILE A 84 0.15 5.56 -8.72
C ILE A 84 -1.26 5.07 -9.03
N GLY A 85 -1.80 5.43 -10.20
CA GLY A 85 -3.11 5.00 -10.66
C GLY A 85 -3.12 3.52 -11.05
N GLY A 86 -2.33 3.15 -12.05
CA GLY A 86 -2.28 1.79 -12.63
C GLY A 86 -1.64 0.76 -11.71
N ASP A 87 -0.36 0.96 -11.39
CA ASP A 87 0.41 -0.01 -10.58
C ASP A 87 0.12 0.08 -9.08
N GLY A 88 -0.47 1.20 -8.64
CA GLY A 88 -0.83 1.41 -7.24
C GLY A 88 -2.31 1.15 -6.97
N HIS A 89 -3.15 2.15 -7.21
CA HIS A 89 -4.56 2.12 -6.82
C HIS A 89 -5.38 1.02 -7.50
N ALA A 90 -5.12 0.69 -8.78
CA ALA A 90 -5.83 -0.39 -9.47
C ALA A 90 -5.48 -1.75 -8.85
N VAL A 91 -4.19 -2.01 -8.60
CA VAL A 91 -3.72 -3.24 -7.93
C VAL A 91 -4.27 -3.32 -6.50
N GLY A 92 -4.23 -2.21 -5.75
CA GLY A 92 -4.76 -2.17 -4.38
C GLY A 92 -6.25 -2.50 -4.28
N ARG A 93 -7.06 -1.94 -5.18
CA ARG A 93 -8.50 -2.26 -5.26
C ARG A 93 -8.72 -3.72 -5.63
N TRP A 94 -8.01 -4.22 -6.65
CA TRP A 94 -8.13 -5.61 -7.08
C TRP A 94 -7.83 -6.59 -5.94
N LEU A 95 -6.76 -6.36 -5.18
CA LEU A 95 -6.42 -7.18 -4.01
C LEU A 95 -7.54 -7.16 -2.96
N ALA A 96 -8.06 -5.97 -2.64
CA ALA A 96 -9.14 -5.82 -1.65
C ALA A 96 -10.42 -6.54 -2.09
N GLU A 97 -10.79 -6.48 -3.37
CA GLU A 97 -11.91 -7.22 -3.96
C GLU A 97 -11.73 -8.74 -3.89
N HIS A 98 -10.45 -9.20 -3.84
CA HIS A 98 -10.11 -10.63 -3.72
C HIS A 98 -9.76 -11.04 -2.27
N GLY A 99 -10.12 -10.23 -1.29
CA GLY A 99 -10.02 -10.58 0.12
C GLY A 99 -8.66 -10.32 0.77
N VAL A 100 -7.76 -9.61 0.09
CA VAL A 100 -6.45 -9.21 0.64
C VAL A 100 -6.45 -7.71 0.93
N THR A 101 -6.25 -7.31 2.17
CA THR A 101 -6.10 -5.89 2.51
C THR A 101 -4.84 -5.33 1.87
N ALA A 102 -4.97 -4.25 1.11
CA ALA A 102 -3.85 -3.65 0.38
C ALA A 102 -3.53 -2.24 0.89
N ALA A 103 -2.25 -1.97 1.15
CA ALA A 103 -1.73 -0.66 1.49
C ALA A 103 -0.84 -0.16 0.35
N VAL A 104 -1.38 0.67 -0.53
CA VAL A 104 -0.63 1.27 -1.65
C VAL A 104 0.32 2.32 -1.09
N LEU A 105 1.61 2.12 -1.30
CA LEU A 105 2.65 3.01 -0.82
C LEU A 105 3.00 4.06 -1.88
N LYS A 106 2.65 5.32 -1.62
CA LYS A 106 3.28 6.46 -2.25
C LYS A 106 4.64 6.66 -1.58
N TYR A 107 5.68 6.02 -2.11
CA TYR A 107 7.03 6.19 -1.58
C TYR A 107 7.70 7.45 -2.11
N ARG A 108 8.64 8.00 -1.35
CA ARG A 108 9.48 9.12 -1.79
C ARG A 108 10.45 8.62 -2.87
N LEU A 109 10.53 9.37 -3.98
CA LEU A 109 11.47 9.04 -5.05
C LEU A 109 12.92 9.13 -4.55
N PRO A 110 13.80 8.22 -4.96
CA PRO A 110 15.15 8.12 -4.39
C PRO A 110 16.04 9.33 -4.69
N ASN A 111 15.95 9.92 -5.89
CA ASN A 111 16.82 11.02 -6.32
C ASN A 111 18.31 10.72 -6.05
N GLY A 112 18.77 9.51 -6.42
CA GLY A 112 20.13 9.04 -6.18
C GLY A 112 20.38 8.42 -4.80
N ARG A 113 19.38 8.36 -3.91
CA ARG A 113 19.45 7.81 -2.55
C ARG A 113 18.58 6.58 -2.42
N CYS A 114 19.16 5.41 -2.71
CA CYS A 114 18.39 4.15 -2.76
C CYS A 114 17.80 3.72 -1.41
N GLU A 115 18.36 4.20 -0.30
CA GLU A 115 17.87 3.96 1.05
C GLU A 115 16.47 4.55 1.30
N VAL A 116 16.17 5.70 0.69
CA VAL A 116 14.92 6.45 0.95
C VAL A 116 13.65 5.65 0.66
N PRO A 117 13.43 5.07 -0.55
CA PRO A 117 12.24 4.26 -0.80
C PRO A 117 12.22 2.97 0.03
N LEU A 118 13.39 2.42 0.39
CA LEU A 118 13.47 1.23 1.23
C LEU A 118 13.02 1.51 2.66
N GLU A 119 13.40 2.65 3.24
CA GLU A 119 12.91 3.12 4.55
C GLU A 119 11.40 3.32 4.56
N ASP A 120 10.86 3.95 3.51
CA ASP A 120 9.41 4.13 3.39
C ASP A 120 8.68 2.79 3.34
N THR A 121 9.28 1.79 2.66
CA THR A 121 8.75 0.44 2.58
C THR A 121 8.82 -0.27 3.94
N GLU A 122 9.92 -0.12 4.67
CA GLU A 122 10.04 -0.64 6.04
C GLU A 122 8.96 -0.06 6.95
N ALA A 123 8.79 1.25 6.94
CA ALA A 123 7.77 1.92 7.73
C ALA A 123 6.35 1.46 7.37
N ALA A 124 6.09 1.25 6.08
CA ALA A 124 4.82 0.73 5.57
C ALA A 124 4.54 -0.69 6.08
N LEU A 125 5.52 -1.60 6.01
CA LEU A 125 5.40 -2.97 6.50
C LEU A 125 5.17 -2.99 8.03
N ARG A 126 5.94 -2.22 8.79
CA ARG A 126 5.76 -2.09 10.25
C ARG A 126 4.38 -1.53 10.60
N TYR A 127 3.91 -0.50 9.87
CA TYR A 127 2.58 0.05 10.06
C TYR A 127 1.50 -1.00 9.79
N LEU A 128 1.55 -1.66 8.64
CA LEU A 128 0.53 -2.61 8.23
C LEU A 128 0.47 -3.83 9.17
N ARG A 129 1.62 -4.35 9.64
CA ARG A 129 1.65 -5.41 10.65
C ARG A 129 1.00 -4.99 11.95
N ARG A 130 1.33 -3.82 12.47
CA ARG A 130 0.76 -3.31 13.72
C ARG A 130 -0.75 -3.13 13.65
N THR A 131 -1.26 -2.74 12.49
CA THR A 131 -2.70 -2.44 12.28
C THR A 131 -3.45 -3.54 11.55
N ALA A 132 -2.81 -4.66 11.20
CA ALA A 132 -3.43 -5.77 10.50
C ALA A 132 -4.74 -6.26 11.18
N PRO A 133 -4.82 -6.40 12.51
CA PRO A 133 -6.06 -6.79 13.17
C PRO A 133 -7.24 -5.84 12.91
N ASP A 134 -7.00 -4.53 12.75
CA ASP A 134 -8.03 -3.54 12.44
C ASP A 134 -8.72 -3.84 11.08
N PHE A 135 -8.02 -4.56 10.21
CA PHE A 135 -8.45 -4.96 8.86
C PHE A 135 -8.76 -6.46 8.74
N ARG A 136 -8.92 -7.17 9.86
CA ARG A 136 -9.11 -8.63 9.91
C ARG A 136 -8.01 -9.42 9.20
N ALA A 137 -6.80 -8.88 9.21
CA ALA A 137 -5.61 -9.54 8.69
C ALA A 137 -4.73 -10.04 9.85
N ASP A 138 -3.95 -11.08 9.57
CA ASP A 138 -2.94 -11.60 10.47
C ASP A 138 -1.63 -10.83 10.28
N SER A 139 -1.07 -10.29 11.35
CA SER A 139 0.21 -9.60 11.33
C SER A 139 1.38 -10.46 10.81
N ALA A 140 1.27 -11.79 10.95
CA ALA A 140 2.24 -12.74 10.40
C ALA A 140 2.07 -12.97 8.89
N GLN A 141 0.93 -12.57 8.29
CA GLN A 141 0.63 -12.73 6.87
C GLN A 141 0.67 -11.40 6.09
N VAL A 142 1.56 -10.51 6.47
CA VAL A 142 1.78 -9.25 5.76
C VAL A 142 2.89 -9.43 4.74
N GLY A 143 2.52 -9.31 3.47
CA GLY A 143 3.42 -9.41 2.31
C GLY A 143 3.66 -8.09 1.60
N ILE A 144 4.29 -8.20 0.42
CA ILE A 144 4.57 -7.07 -0.46
C ILE A 144 4.28 -7.43 -1.92
N VAL A 145 3.75 -6.49 -2.67
CA VAL A 145 3.50 -6.59 -4.12
C VAL A 145 4.18 -5.41 -4.79
N GLY A 146 4.93 -5.63 -5.85
CA GLY A 146 5.59 -4.52 -6.55
C GLY A 146 5.62 -4.70 -8.06
N CYS A 147 5.43 -3.60 -8.79
CA CYS A 147 5.44 -3.56 -10.25
C CYS A 147 6.69 -2.83 -10.76
N SER A 148 7.41 -3.40 -11.76
CA SER A 148 8.56 -2.75 -12.40
C SER A 148 9.63 -2.29 -11.37
N ALA A 149 9.92 -1.00 -11.27
CA ALA A 149 10.79 -0.44 -10.22
C ALA A 149 10.25 -0.69 -8.80
N GLY A 150 8.92 -0.69 -8.62
CA GLY A 150 8.29 -1.13 -7.36
C GLY A 150 8.51 -2.60 -7.09
N GLY A 151 8.62 -3.43 -8.13
CA GLY A 151 9.03 -4.84 -8.03
C GLY A 151 10.47 -5.00 -7.56
N HIS A 152 11.39 -4.16 -8.06
CA HIS A 152 12.76 -4.07 -7.55
C HIS A 152 12.77 -3.67 -6.06
N LEU A 153 11.97 -2.65 -5.68
CA LEU A 153 11.85 -2.22 -4.30
C LEU A 153 11.28 -3.33 -3.39
N ALA A 154 10.29 -4.07 -3.87
CA ALA A 154 9.71 -5.21 -3.16
C ALA A 154 10.74 -6.35 -2.97
N ALA A 155 11.55 -6.64 -3.99
CA ALA A 155 12.63 -7.61 -3.90
C ALA A 155 13.71 -7.15 -2.89
N SER A 156 14.08 -5.87 -2.93
CA SER A 156 15.02 -5.27 -1.96
C SER A 156 14.48 -5.38 -0.54
N ALA A 157 13.20 -5.08 -0.32
CA ALA A 157 12.57 -5.22 1.00
C ALA A 157 12.58 -6.67 1.50
N ALA A 158 12.33 -7.63 0.62
CA ALA A 158 12.31 -9.05 0.98
C ALA A 158 13.69 -9.63 1.32
N THR A 159 14.78 -9.02 0.82
CA THR A 159 16.15 -9.54 0.97
C THR A 159 17.04 -8.72 1.87
N MET A 160 16.86 -7.40 1.91
CA MET A 160 17.77 -6.47 2.58
C MET A 160 17.28 -5.95 3.94
N LEU A 161 15.94 -5.92 4.17
CA LEU A 161 15.41 -5.49 5.46
C LEU A 161 15.77 -6.48 6.58
N PRO A 162 15.82 -6.03 7.85
CA PRO A 162 15.95 -6.91 9.00
C PRO A 162 14.88 -8.02 9.01
N GLU A 163 15.25 -9.22 9.46
CA GLU A 163 14.40 -10.41 9.37
C GLU A 163 13.00 -10.20 9.99
N GLU A 164 12.94 -9.50 11.11
CA GLU A 164 11.69 -9.19 11.80
C GLU A 164 10.74 -8.25 11.03
N VAL A 165 11.25 -7.58 9.97
CA VAL A 165 10.45 -6.68 9.13
C VAL A 165 10.18 -7.25 7.74
N ARG A 166 10.95 -8.26 7.31
CA ARG A 166 10.78 -8.84 5.98
C ARG A 166 9.33 -9.27 5.74
N PRO A 167 8.79 -9.01 4.54
CA PRO A 167 7.46 -9.45 4.20
C PRO A 167 7.34 -10.99 4.26
N ALA A 168 6.17 -11.49 4.67
CA ALA A 168 5.90 -12.92 4.72
C ALA A 168 5.87 -13.58 3.33
N PHE A 169 5.54 -12.78 2.32
CA PHE A 169 5.59 -13.18 0.90
C PHE A 169 5.87 -11.94 0.02
N ALA A 170 6.40 -12.17 -1.17
CA ALA A 170 6.62 -11.12 -2.16
C ALA A 170 6.04 -11.55 -3.52
N VAL A 171 5.29 -10.65 -4.15
CA VAL A 171 4.79 -10.80 -5.52
C VAL A 171 5.48 -9.74 -6.39
N LEU A 172 6.25 -10.20 -7.35
CA LEU A 172 7.05 -9.36 -8.23
C LEU A 172 6.45 -9.37 -9.63
N ILE A 173 5.89 -8.25 -10.04
CA ILE A 173 5.21 -8.08 -11.34
C ILE A 173 6.19 -7.36 -12.27
N TYR A 174 6.67 -8.03 -13.32
CA TYR A 174 7.70 -7.56 -14.28
C TYR A 174 8.81 -6.70 -13.62
N PRO A 175 9.48 -7.21 -12.55
CA PRO A 175 10.42 -6.43 -11.77
C PRO A 175 11.65 -6.06 -12.59
N VAL A 176 12.24 -4.89 -12.31
CA VAL A 176 13.62 -4.60 -12.72
C VAL A 176 14.53 -5.28 -11.70
N ILE A 177 15.35 -6.23 -12.15
CA ILE A 177 16.27 -6.99 -11.26
C ILE A 177 17.69 -6.51 -11.42
N THR A 178 18.10 -6.22 -12.66
CA THR A 178 19.43 -5.65 -12.97
C THR A 178 19.28 -4.44 -13.87
N ALA A 179 20.19 -3.48 -13.76
CA ALA A 179 20.29 -2.32 -14.64
C ALA A 179 21.63 -2.45 -15.41
N GLU A 180 21.70 -3.42 -16.33
CA GLU A 180 22.77 -3.51 -17.32
C GLU A 180 22.40 -2.76 -18.59
#